data_a8570e7c90c169a945cbc21c6963c9f5
#
_entry.id   a8570e7c90c169a945cbc21c6963c9f5
#
_cell.length_a   1.000
_cell.length_b   1.000
_cell.length_c   1.000
_cell.angle_alpha   90.00
_cell.angle_beta   90.00
_cell.angle_gamma   90.00
#
_symmetry.space_group_name_H-M   'P 1'
#
loop_
_entity.id
_entity.type
_entity.pdbx_description
1 polymer ?
#
loop_
_entity_poly.entity_id
_entity_poly.type
_entity_poly.pdbx_seq_one_letter_code
_entity_poly.pdbx_strand_id
1 'polypeptide(L)'
;VYFKMEGKALGHPLLRRDICVKNDIEIRKSPWFLIITGANMAGKSTYLRTIGVNYLLGCIGAPVCAASLTLYPARMVTSLRTSDSLASNESYFFAELKRLKMIIDRLQQGEQLFIILDEILKGTNSIDKQKGSLALMKQLVANQACGIIATHDLALGELEKEFPNQIKNYRF
;
A
#
# COMPACT_ATOMS: atom_id res chain seq x y z
N VAL A 1 -19.26 -8.41 -5.43
CA VAL A 1 -18.68 -8.01 -4.13
C VAL A 1 -17.40 -7.24 -4.43
N TYR A 2 -17.16 -6.12 -3.80
CA TYR A 2 -15.96 -5.30 -3.96
C TYR A 2 -15.24 -5.15 -2.62
N PHE A 3 -13.93 -4.91 -2.68
CA PHE A 3 -13.11 -4.67 -1.51
C PHE A 3 -13.55 -3.41 -0.78
N LYS A 4 -13.50 -3.44 0.54
CA LYS A 4 -13.82 -2.31 1.40
C LYS A 4 -12.92 -2.33 2.63
N MET A 5 -12.40 -1.16 2.99
CA MET A 5 -11.77 -0.91 4.27
C MET A 5 -12.06 0.53 4.68
N GLU A 6 -12.83 0.70 5.73
CA GLU A 6 -13.14 1.99 6.33
C GLU A 6 -12.78 1.96 7.81
N GLY A 7 -11.86 2.81 8.21
CA GLY A 7 -11.39 2.88 9.58
C GLY A 7 -11.27 4.31 10.10
N LYS A 8 -11.61 4.48 11.36
CA LYS A 8 -11.50 5.75 12.08
C LYS A 8 -10.49 5.66 13.21
N ALA A 9 -9.62 6.65 13.29
CA ALA A 9 -8.62 6.77 14.34
C ALA A 9 -7.77 5.51 14.52
N LEU A 10 -7.27 4.92 13.42
CA LEU A 10 -6.37 3.78 13.49
C LEU A 10 -5.03 4.19 14.08
N GLY A 11 -4.55 3.43 15.06
CA GLY A 11 -3.24 3.55 15.66
C GLY A 11 -2.44 2.27 15.54
N HIS A 12 -1.13 2.35 15.59
CA HIS A 12 -0.28 1.17 15.60
C HIS A 12 -0.32 0.52 16.99
N PRO A 13 -0.72 -0.74 17.14
CA PRO A 13 -0.94 -1.37 18.45
C PRO A 13 0.33 -1.50 19.29
N LEU A 14 1.51 -1.50 18.67
CA LEU A 14 2.80 -1.58 19.35
C LEU A 14 3.40 -0.20 19.72
N LEU A 15 2.78 0.89 19.32
CA LEU A 15 3.22 2.22 19.72
C LEU A 15 2.53 2.65 21.03
N ARG A 16 3.30 3.34 21.88
CA ARG A 16 2.77 3.93 23.10
C ARG A 16 1.66 4.93 22.76
N ARG A 17 0.61 4.98 23.56
CA ARG A 17 -0.56 5.81 23.32
C ARG A 17 -0.28 7.31 23.25
N ASP A 18 0.72 7.76 23.98
CA ASP A 18 1.15 9.17 24.07
C ASP A 18 1.88 9.67 22.81
N ILE A 19 2.47 8.77 22.03
CA ILE A 19 3.20 9.10 20.79
C ILE A 19 2.50 8.56 19.53
N CYS A 20 1.42 7.82 19.69
CA CYS A 20 0.72 7.19 18.58
C CYS A 20 -0.16 8.19 17.85
N VAL A 21 0.25 8.58 16.64
CA VAL A 21 -0.58 9.37 15.74
C VAL A 21 -1.66 8.49 15.13
N LYS A 22 -2.90 8.91 15.27
CA LYS A 22 -4.06 8.19 14.74
C LYS A 22 -4.48 8.77 13.40
N ASN A 23 -4.81 7.91 12.46
CA ASN A 23 -5.23 8.29 11.11
C ASN A 23 -6.45 7.49 10.67
N ASP A 24 -7.21 8.08 9.77
CA ASP A 24 -8.34 7.41 9.12
C ASP A 24 -7.89 6.72 7.83
N ILE A 25 -8.69 5.75 7.39
CA ILE A 25 -8.58 5.14 6.08
C ILE A 25 -9.94 4.95 5.46
N GLU A 26 -10.04 5.15 4.14
CA GLU A 26 -11.22 4.90 3.38
C GLU A 26 -10.87 4.34 2.01
N ILE A 27 -11.15 3.04 1.82
CA ILE A 27 -11.09 2.36 0.53
C ILE A 27 -12.49 1.78 0.28
N ARG A 28 -13.12 2.23 -0.79
CA ARG A 28 -14.47 1.84 -1.18
C ARG A 28 -14.47 1.29 -2.61
N LYS A 29 -15.67 1.14 -3.17
CA LYS A 29 -15.85 0.84 -4.58
C LYS A 29 -15.18 1.88 -5.50
N SER A 30 -15.09 3.12 -5.04
CA SER A 30 -14.42 4.23 -5.73
C SER A 30 -14.05 5.31 -4.69
N PRO A 31 -12.77 5.66 -4.54
CA PRO A 31 -11.58 5.03 -5.13
C PRO A 31 -11.20 3.73 -4.41
N TRP A 32 -10.50 2.84 -5.10
CA TRP A 32 -10.04 1.56 -4.53
C TRP A 32 -8.53 1.42 -4.39
N PHE A 33 -7.76 2.38 -4.91
CA PHE A 33 -6.33 2.43 -4.71
C PHE A 33 -5.87 3.79 -4.18
N LEU A 34 -5.12 3.78 -3.08
CA LEU A 34 -4.61 5.00 -2.45
C LEU A 34 -3.13 5.17 -2.76
N ILE A 35 -2.74 6.38 -3.16
CA ILE A 35 -1.34 6.79 -3.28
C ILE A 35 -1.05 7.78 -2.15
N ILE A 36 -0.07 7.47 -1.32
CA ILE A 36 0.37 8.33 -0.24
C ILE A 36 1.69 8.95 -0.64
N THR A 37 1.67 10.25 -0.93
CA THR A 37 2.87 11.01 -1.27
C THR A 37 3.33 11.88 -0.10
N GLY A 38 4.60 12.22 -0.08
CA GLY A 38 5.20 13.09 0.94
C GLY A 38 6.68 12.83 1.13
N ALA A 39 7.32 13.66 1.96
CA ALA A 39 8.75 13.54 2.24
C ALA A 39 9.09 12.22 2.96
N ASN A 40 10.35 11.82 2.87
CA ASN A 40 10.88 10.75 3.71
C ASN A 40 10.73 11.18 5.19
N MET A 41 10.47 10.21 6.08
CA MET A 41 10.22 10.42 7.51
C MET A 41 8.90 11.15 7.86
N ALA A 42 8.00 11.40 6.92
CA ALA A 42 6.68 11.98 7.21
C ALA A 42 5.69 10.99 7.88
N GLY A 43 6.12 9.78 8.24
CA GLY A 43 5.27 8.77 8.88
C GLY A 43 4.53 7.85 7.89
N LYS A 44 4.78 7.93 6.59
CA LYS A 44 4.11 7.11 5.57
C LYS A 44 4.25 5.60 5.84
N SER A 45 5.47 5.12 6.08
CA SER A 45 5.71 3.69 6.35
C SER A 45 5.03 3.23 7.63
N THR A 46 4.99 4.07 8.67
CA THR A 46 4.26 3.77 9.91
C THR A 46 2.76 3.70 9.65
N TYR A 47 2.22 4.59 8.84
CA TYR A 47 0.83 4.56 8.41
C TYR A 47 0.48 3.27 7.68
N LEU A 48 1.29 2.84 6.69
CA LEU A 48 1.09 1.58 5.99
C LEU A 48 1.10 0.36 6.92
N ARG A 49 2.04 0.33 7.86
CA ARG A 49 2.12 -0.76 8.87
C ARG A 49 0.91 -0.74 9.81
N THR A 50 0.46 0.43 10.22
CA THR A 50 -0.76 0.61 11.04
C THR A 50 -1.98 0.04 10.33
N ILE A 51 -2.14 0.35 9.05
CA ILE A 51 -3.24 -0.19 8.25
C ILE A 51 -3.13 -1.71 8.10
N GLY A 52 -1.97 -2.21 7.74
CA GLY A 52 -1.76 -3.64 7.52
C GLY A 52 -2.01 -4.48 8.77
N VAL A 53 -1.51 -4.05 9.93
CA VAL A 53 -1.69 -4.80 11.18
C VAL A 53 -3.15 -4.77 11.66
N ASN A 54 -3.84 -3.62 11.59
CA ASN A 54 -5.24 -3.54 11.96
C ASN A 54 -6.14 -4.32 11.00
N TYR A 55 -5.82 -4.30 9.70
CA TYR A 55 -6.52 -5.13 8.72
C TYR A 55 -6.39 -6.63 9.04
N LEU A 56 -5.18 -7.09 9.33
CA LEU A 56 -4.92 -8.48 9.68
C LEU A 56 -5.66 -8.89 10.97
N LEU A 57 -5.56 -8.06 12.00
CA LEU A 57 -6.29 -8.28 13.27
C LEU A 57 -7.80 -8.36 13.05
N GLY A 58 -8.35 -7.45 12.26
CA GLY A 58 -9.79 -7.44 11.92
C GLY A 58 -10.22 -8.70 11.15
N CYS A 59 -9.40 -9.17 10.20
CA CYS A 59 -9.70 -10.39 9.44
C CYS A 59 -9.78 -11.65 10.30
N ILE A 60 -8.99 -11.73 11.38
CA ILE A 60 -9.01 -12.87 12.31
C ILE A 60 -9.95 -12.69 13.51
N GLY A 61 -10.71 -11.60 13.55
CA GLY A 61 -11.63 -11.30 14.64
C GLY A 61 -10.96 -10.85 15.95
N ALA A 62 -9.70 -10.44 15.89
CA ALA A 62 -8.98 -9.89 17.04
C ALA A 62 -9.33 -8.41 17.29
N PRO A 63 -9.12 -7.89 18.51
CA PRO A 63 -9.26 -6.46 18.79
C PRO A 63 -8.34 -5.61 17.90
N VAL A 64 -8.89 -4.54 17.35
CA VAL A 64 -8.16 -3.58 16.54
C VAL A 64 -7.86 -2.29 17.30
N CYS A 65 -6.77 -1.61 16.96
CA CYS A 65 -6.43 -0.31 17.53
C CYS A 65 -7.07 0.81 16.68
N ALA A 66 -8.39 0.97 16.82
CA ALA A 66 -9.18 1.93 16.06
C ALA A 66 -10.43 2.32 16.86
N ALA A 67 -11.02 3.47 16.56
CA ALA A 67 -12.35 3.82 17.06
C ALA A 67 -13.44 2.99 16.38
N SER A 68 -13.28 2.74 15.07
CA SER A 68 -14.12 1.83 14.30
C SER A 68 -13.34 1.27 13.12
N LEU A 69 -13.67 0.05 12.70
CA LEU A 69 -13.11 -0.58 11.51
C LEU A 69 -14.16 -1.47 10.85
N THR A 70 -14.44 -1.19 9.58
CA THR A 70 -15.26 -2.04 8.72
C THR A 70 -14.37 -2.49 7.56
N LEU A 71 -14.31 -3.79 7.31
CA LEU A 71 -13.49 -4.35 6.24
C LEU A 71 -14.16 -5.53 5.56
N TYR A 72 -13.74 -5.76 4.31
CA TYR A 72 -14.00 -7.00 3.59
C TYR A 72 -12.74 -7.85 3.59
N PRO A 73 -12.79 -9.10 4.07
CA PRO A 73 -11.63 -9.98 4.11
C PRO A 73 -11.14 -10.32 2.70
N ALA A 74 -9.86 -10.07 2.45
CA ALA A 74 -9.15 -10.45 1.23
C ALA A 74 -7.74 -10.89 1.60
N ARG A 75 -7.03 -11.51 0.68
CA ARG A 75 -5.62 -11.84 0.91
C ARG A 75 -4.77 -10.59 0.85
N MET A 76 -4.03 -10.32 1.91
CA MET A 76 -3.10 -9.20 1.98
C MET A 76 -1.74 -9.60 1.43
N VAL A 77 -1.21 -8.76 0.52
CA VAL A 77 0.14 -8.89 -0.01
C VAL A 77 0.88 -7.59 0.25
N THR A 78 2.07 -7.68 0.85
CA THR A 78 2.84 -6.50 1.22
C THR A 78 4.23 -6.52 0.61
N SER A 79 4.73 -5.34 0.24
CA SER A 79 6.14 -5.06 0.01
C SER A 79 6.50 -3.83 0.85
N LEU A 80 6.82 -4.07 2.10
CA LEU A 80 7.21 -3.04 3.06
C LEU A 80 8.74 -3.03 3.22
N ARG A 81 9.29 -1.89 3.60
CA ARG A 81 10.72 -1.78 3.91
C ARG A 81 11.08 -2.76 5.01
N THR A 82 11.96 -3.69 4.71
CA THR A 82 12.80 -4.36 5.70
C THR A 82 14.12 -3.63 5.77
N SER A 83 14.68 -3.49 6.97
CA SER A 83 16.05 -2.99 7.15
C SER A 83 17.01 -3.79 6.28
N ASP A 84 17.95 -3.10 5.65
CA ASP A 84 18.94 -3.68 4.77
C ASP A 84 19.60 -4.92 5.39
N SER A 85 19.29 -6.08 4.85
CA SER A 85 20.07 -7.29 5.11
C SER A 85 21.18 -7.34 4.04
N LEU A 86 22.39 -7.04 4.43
CA LEU A 86 23.60 -7.13 3.61
C LEU A 86 23.97 -8.58 3.19
N ALA A 87 23.11 -9.55 3.47
CA ALA A 87 23.44 -10.98 3.39
C ALA A 87 22.90 -11.72 2.16
N SER A 88 22.17 -11.07 1.23
CA SER A 88 21.66 -11.77 0.05
C SER A 88 22.34 -11.29 -1.23
N ASN A 89 23.02 -12.21 -1.93
CA ASN A 89 23.66 -12.00 -3.24
C ASN A 89 22.66 -11.83 -4.41
N GLU A 90 21.35 -11.97 -4.20
CA GLU A 90 20.36 -11.54 -5.19
C GLU A 90 20.20 -10.03 -5.07
N SER A 91 20.26 -9.33 -6.20
CA SER A 91 19.99 -7.91 -6.19
C SER A 91 18.57 -7.70 -5.63
N TYR A 92 18.47 -6.92 -4.57
CA TYR A 92 17.20 -6.53 -3.94
C TYR A 92 16.14 -6.11 -4.98
N PHE A 93 16.58 -5.43 -6.04
CA PHE A 93 15.77 -5.03 -7.17
C PHE A 93 15.12 -6.22 -7.91
N PHE A 94 15.88 -7.30 -8.13
CA PHE A 94 15.35 -8.48 -8.82
C PHE A 94 14.32 -9.24 -7.98
N ALA A 95 14.57 -9.35 -6.68
CA ALA A 95 13.60 -9.94 -5.76
C ALA A 95 12.30 -9.12 -5.69
N GLU A 96 12.41 -7.80 -5.72
CA GLU A 96 11.26 -6.90 -5.76
C GLU A 96 10.47 -7.06 -7.07
N LEU A 97 11.13 -7.12 -8.22
CA LEU A 97 10.48 -7.37 -9.52
C LEU A 97 9.72 -8.70 -9.55
N LYS A 98 10.32 -9.78 -9.02
CA LYS A 98 9.64 -11.08 -8.90
C LYS A 98 8.36 -10.97 -8.06
N ARG A 99 8.42 -10.22 -6.94
CA ARG A 99 7.25 -10.00 -6.07
C ARG A 99 6.16 -9.21 -6.78
N LEU A 100 6.51 -8.13 -7.46
CA LEU A 100 5.56 -7.32 -8.22
C LEU A 100 4.93 -8.13 -9.37
N LYS A 101 5.73 -8.94 -10.07
CA LYS A 101 5.20 -9.85 -11.09
C LYS A 101 4.22 -10.86 -10.48
N MET A 102 4.55 -11.48 -9.36
CA MET A 102 3.65 -12.40 -8.66
C MET A 102 2.30 -11.74 -8.33
N ILE A 103 2.31 -10.48 -7.87
CA ILE A 103 1.08 -9.73 -7.57
C ILE A 103 0.23 -9.60 -8.84
N ILE A 104 0.82 -9.16 -9.94
CA ILE A 104 0.11 -9.01 -11.22
C ILE A 104 -0.45 -10.35 -11.71
N ASP A 105 0.35 -11.42 -11.70
CA ASP A 105 -0.07 -12.75 -12.13
C ASP A 105 -1.28 -13.24 -11.32
N ARG A 106 -1.28 -13.04 -10.00
CA ARG A 106 -2.40 -13.41 -9.13
C ARG A 106 -3.66 -12.58 -9.40
N LEU A 107 -3.52 -11.28 -9.64
CA LEU A 107 -4.64 -10.42 -10.02
C LEU A 107 -5.24 -10.85 -11.36
N GLN A 108 -4.40 -11.21 -12.34
CA GLN A 108 -4.86 -11.71 -13.64
C GLN A 108 -5.58 -13.06 -13.53
N GLN A 109 -5.26 -13.86 -12.52
CA GLN A 109 -5.97 -15.11 -12.20
C GLN A 109 -7.31 -14.86 -11.48
N GLY A 110 -7.69 -13.61 -11.24
CA GLY A 110 -8.94 -13.23 -10.59
C GLY A 110 -8.90 -13.25 -9.06
N GLU A 111 -7.72 -13.38 -8.43
CA GLU A 111 -7.62 -13.28 -6.98
C GLU A 111 -7.92 -11.87 -6.51
N GLN A 112 -8.69 -11.76 -5.45
CA GLN A 112 -8.91 -10.49 -4.77
C GLN A 112 -7.81 -10.28 -3.72
N LEU A 113 -6.96 -9.26 -3.95
CA LEU A 113 -5.84 -8.94 -3.09
C LEU A 113 -6.02 -7.55 -2.48
N PHE A 114 -5.60 -7.42 -1.21
CA PHE A 114 -5.31 -6.13 -0.59
C PHE A 114 -3.81 -5.89 -0.60
N ILE A 115 -3.35 -4.88 -1.33
CA ILE A 115 -1.94 -4.68 -1.66
C ILE A 115 -1.42 -3.47 -0.88
N ILE A 116 -0.30 -3.65 -0.17
CA ILE A 116 0.39 -2.57 0.56
C ILE A 116 1.84 -2.50 0.10
N LEU A 117 2.20 -1.40 -0.54
CA LEU A 117 3.54 -1.18 -1.10
C LEU A 117 4.21 0.05 -0.47
N ASP A 118 5.45 -0.09 -0.03
CA ASP A 118 6.25 1.01 0.51
C ASP A 118 7.46 1.26 -0.39
N GLU A 119 7.36 2.27 -1.23
CA GLU A 119 8.33 2.65 -2.24
C GLU A 119 8.86 1.50 -3.10
N ILE A 120 8.35 1.40 -4.31
CA ILE A 120 8.73 0.36 -5.27
C ILE A 120 9.93 0.76 -6.14
N LEU A 121 10.57 -0.26 -6.73
CA LEU A 121 11.66 -0.17 -7.70
C LEU A 121 12.86 0.63 -7.17
N LYS A 122 13.26 0.32 -5.94
CA LYS A 122 14.52 0.78 -5.38
C LYS A 122 15.67 0.00 -6.02
N GLY A 123 16.78 0.66 -6.25
CA GLY A 123 17.98 0.01 -6.82
C GLY A 123 18.16 0.19 -8.33
N THR A 124 17.31 1.00 -8.98
CA THR A 124 17.53 1.48 -10.33
C THR A 124 17.64 3.02 -10.38
N ASN A 125 18.04 3.57 -11.53
CA ASN A 125 18.09 5.01 -11.71
C ASN A 125 16.69 5.65 -11.62
N SER A 126 16.66 6.96 -11.38
CA SER A 126 15.39 7.69 -11.14
C SER A 126 14.43 7.67 -12.33
N ILE A 127 14.93 7.70 -13.55
CA ILE A 127 14.12 7.71 -14.78
C ILE A 127 13.45 6.36 -15.00
N ASP A 128 14.20 5.26 -14.87
CA ASP A 128 13.66 3.91 -15.03
C ASP A 128 12.72 3.56 -13.90
N LYS A 129 13.05 3.99 -12.65
CA LYS A 129 12.16 3.87 -11.50
C LYS A 129 10.81 4.54 -11.77
N GLN A 130 10.81 5.79 -12.24
CA GLN A 130 9.58 6.53 -12.51
C GLN A 130 8.75 5.85 -13.59
N LYS A 131 9.36 5.50 -14.73
CA LYS A 131 8.67 4.80 -15.82
C LYS A 131 8.09 3.46 -15.38
N GLY A 132 8.89 2.66 -14.68
CA GLY A 132 8.48 1.36 -14.16
C GLY A 132 7.35 1.47 -13.14
N SER A 133 7.42 2.43 -12.24
CA SER A 133 6.38 2.67 -11.23
C SER A 133 5.05 3.10 -11.86
N LEU A 134 5.09 4.00 -12.84
CA LEU A 134 3.91 4.41 -13.59
C LEU A 134 3.28 3.24 -14.36
N ALA A 135 4.11 2.44 -15.05
CA ALA A 135 3.64 1.27 -15.78
C ALA A 135 2.99 0.23 -14.86
N LEU A 136 3.61 -0.03 -13.70
CA LEU A 136 3.06 -0.92 -12.68
C LEU A 136 1.71 -0.42 -12.16
N MET A 137 1.61 0.87 -11.82
CA MET A 137 0.36 1.45 -11.33
C MET A 137 -0.77 1.32 -12.36
N LYS A 138 -0.48 1.55 -13.64
CA LYS A 138 -1.46 1.34 -14.72
C LYS A 138 -1.90 -0.12 -14.83
N GLN A 139 -0.98 -1.07 -14.65
CA GLN A 139 -1.32 -2.50 -14.59
C GLN A 139 -2.21 -2.84 -13.38
N LEU A 140 -1.91 -2.29 -12.21
CA LEU A 140 -2.73 -2.49 -11.01
C LEU A 140 -4.15 -1.94 -11.21
N VAL A 141 -4.29 -0.74 -11.78
CA VAL A 141 -5.59 -0.14 -12.09
C VAL A 141 -6.35 -0.97 -13.11
N ALA A 142 -5.69 -1.41 -14.20
CA ALA A 142 -6.31 -2.24 -15.24
C ALA A 142 -6.83 -3.58 -14.69
N ASN A 143 -6.17 -4.15 -13.68
CA ASN A 143 -6.59 -5.38 -13.00
C ASN A 143 -7.49 -5.11 -11.78
N GLN A 144 -7.99 -3.90 -11.61
CA GLN A 144 -8.89 -3.50 -10.50
C GLN A 144 -8.30 -3.83 -9.11
N ALA A 145 -7.01 -3.62 -8.94
CA ALA A 145 -6.32 -3.86 -7.69
C ALA A 145 -6.77 -2.90 -6.60
N CYS A 146 -6.98 -3.41 -5.40
CA CYS A 146 -7.28 -2.63 -4.21
C CYS A 146 -6.04 -2.54 -3.33
N GLY A 147 -5.70 -1.36 -2.85
CA GLY A 147 -4.53 -1.24 -2.00
C GLY A 147 -4.03 0.17 -1.78
N ILE A 148 -2.80 0.23 -1.27
CA ILE A 148 -2.12 1.47 -0.90
C ILE A 148 -0.66 1.38 -1.30
N ILE A 149 -0.15 2.44 -1.88
CA ILE A 149 1.29 2.64 -2.10
C ILE A 149 1.74 3.94 -1.44
N ALA A 150 2.84 3.88 -0.69
CA ALA A 150 3.55 5.07 -0.24
C ALA A 150 4.75 5.33 -1.16
N THR A 151 4.94 6.59 -1.54
CA THR A 151 6.04 7.01 -2.40
C THR A 151 6.43 8.45 -2.12
N HIS A 152 7.68 8.81 -2.39
CA HIS A 152 8.13 10.19 -2.46
C HIS A 152 8.07 10.77 -3.90
N ASP A 153 7.76 9.94 -4.90
CA ASP A 153 7.60 10.38 -6.27
C ASP A 153 6.23 11.03 -6.46
N LEU A 154 6.22 12.35 -6.59
CA LEU A 154 5.00 13.13 -6.77
C LEU A 154 4.30 12.84 -8.11
N ALA A 155 5.04 12.35 -9.11
CA ALA A 155 4.47 12.00 -10.41
C ALA A 155 3.47 10.84 -10.31
N LEU A 156 3.65 9.91 -9.36
CA LEU A 156 2.65 8.88 -9.11
C LEU A 156 1.35 9.47 -8.58
N GLY A 157 1.41 10.51 -7.76
CA GLY A 157 0.21 11.20 -7.27
C GLY A 157 -0.64 11.84 -8.36
N GLU A 158 -0.02 12.23 -9.48
CA GLU A 158 -0.74 12.80 -10.62
C GLU A 158 -1.64 11.77 -11.35
N LEU A 159 -1.44 10.47 -11.12
CA LEU A 159 -2.33 9.43 -11.66
C LEU A 159 -3.78 9.55 -11.17
N GLU A 160 -4.04 10.25 -10.06
CA GLU A 160 -5.41 10.58 -9.64
C GLU A 160 -6.16 11.37 -10.74
N LYS A 161 -5.46 12.22 -11.48
CA LYS A 161 -6.07 13.00 -12.59
C LYS A 161 -6.41 12.13 -13.79
N GLU A 162 -5.59 11.11 -14.06
CA GLU A 162 -5.82 10.17 -15.17
C GLU A 162 -6.92 9.13 -14.79
N PHE A 163 -6.97 8.73 -13.52
CA PHE A 163 -7.89 7.70 -13.01
C PHE A 163 -8.69 8.18 -11.78
N PRO A 164 -9.52 9.22 -11.90
CA PRO A 164 -10.13 9.89 -10.74
C PRO A 164 -11.11 9.00 -9.96
N ASN A 165 -11.67 7.97 -10.59
CA ASN A 165 -12.60 7.04 -9.95
C ASN A 165 -11.89 5.84 -9.30
N GLN A 166 -10.62 5.59 -9.65
CA GLN A 166 -9.85 4.43 -9.20
C GLN A 166 -8.79 4.80 -8.18
N ILE A 167 -8.19 5.98 -8.32
CA ILE A 167 -7.05 6.42 -7.52
C ILE A 167 -7.40 7.66 -6.71
N LYS A 168 -6.95 7.67 -5.45
CA LYS A 168 -6.94 8.86 -4.59
C LYS A 168 -5.53 9.10 -4.08
N ASN A 169 -5.05 10.33 -4.20
CA ASN A 169 -3.76 10.76 -3.67
C ASN A 169 -3.95 11.52 -2.36
N TYR A 170 -3.21 11.10 -1.33
CA TYR A 170 -3.10 11.82 -0.06
C TYR A 170 -1.65 12.27 0.14
N ARG A 171 -1.49 13.48 0.64
CA ARG A 171 -0.17 14.03 1.01
C ARG A 171 0.00 13.98 2.53
N PHE A 172 1.15 13.47 2.95
CA PHE A 172 1.63 13.48 4.32
C PHE A 172 2.67 14.58 4.54
#